data_1d81f147a8eed9d3e92996ed21f93636
#
_entry.id   1d81f147a8eed9d3e92996ed21f93636
#
_cell.length_a   1.000
_cell.length_b   1.000
_cell.length_c   1.000
_cell.angle_alpha   90.00
_cell.angle_beta   90.00
_cell.angle_gamma   90.00
#
_symmetry.space_group_name_H-M   'P 1'
#
loop_
_entity.id
_entity.type
_entity.pdbx_description
1 polymer ?
#
loop_
_entity_poly.entity_id
_entity_poly.type
_entity_poly.pdbx_seq_one_letter_code
_entity_poly.pdbx_strand_id
1 'polypeptide(L)'
;MAITYIKKSPKTSSTDDTKTTEIVKNLLKEIEISKEEACISLTKKFDKYDGDIVVSKERIEKIKNELDQKTKDDIQFSHERVRKFAEAQLKNYGQDFEVELSPGLYAGQKLIPVNTAGCYIPGGRYAHIASAVMSVTTAKVAGVKNIIACSPPKEGVGAHPAIIYTADLCGADVILNLGGVPGIAAMTNGLFKNPPADILVGPGNQFVAE
;
A
#
# COMPACT_ATOMS: atom_id res chain seq x y z
N MET A 1 -18.12 -12.37 40.03
CA MET A 1 -16.63 -12.43 40.10
C MET A 1 -16.07 -11.10 39.66
N ALA A 2 -15.18 -10.50 40.44
CA ALA A 2 -14.50 -9.26 40.05
C ALA A 2 -13.43 -9.55 38.97
N ILE A 3 -13.37 -8.73 37.91
CA ILE A 3 -12.36 -8.87 36.88
C ILE A 3 -11.02 -8.38 37.47
N THR A 4 -10.00 -9.24 37.49
CA THR A 4 -8.64 -8.88 37.90
C THR A 4 -7.78 -8.69 36.65
N TYR A 5 -7.23 -7.50 36.50
CA TYR A 5 -6.33 -7.20 35.38
C TYR A 5 -4.90 -7.60 35.75
N ILE A 6 -4.31 -8.54 35.02
CA ILE A 6 -2.91 -8.95 35.19
C ILE A 6 -1.98 -7.82 34.72
N LYS A 7 -2.35 -7.12 33.64
CA LYS A 7 -1.63 -5.95 33.10
C LYS A 7 -2.63 -5.02 32.45
N LYS A 8 -2.53 -3.73 32.75
CA LYS A 8 -3.26 -2.66 32.02
C LYS A 8 -2.30 -1.98 31.08
N SER A 9 -2.69 -1.83 29.83
CA SER A 9 -1.97 -0.97 28.90
C SER A 9 -2.08 0.47 29.40
N PRO A 10 -0.98 1.24 29.45
CA PRO A 10 -1.10 2.68 29.65
C PRO A 10 -1.97 3.22 28.51
N LYS A 11 -2.94 4.07 28.83
CA LYS A 11 -3.68 4.81 27.79
C LYS A 11 -2.62 5.64 27.04
N THR A 12 -2.28 5.21 25.85
CA THR A 12 -1.51 6.03 24.94
C THR A 12 -2.44 7.08 24.39
N SER A 13 -2.08 8.34 24.52
CA SER A 13 -2.77 9.49 23.94
C SER A 13 -2.70 9.53 22.41
N SER A 14 -2.41 8.40 21.77
CA SER A 14 -2.14 8.32 20.33
C SER A 14 -3.38 8.45 19.44
N THR A 15 -4.57 8.56 19.99
CA THR A 15 -5.83 8.73 19.22
C THR A 15 -6.37 10.16 19.24
N ASP A 16 -5.71 11.10 19.90
CA ASP A 16 -6.14 12.51 20.01
C ASP A 16 -4.93 13.47 19.90
N ASP A 17 -4.04 13.20 18.95
CA ASP A 17 -2.93 14.11 18.68
C ASP A 17 -3.37 15.20 17.70
N THR A 18 -4.01 16.24 18.24
CA THR A 18 -4.44 17.43 17.49
C THR A 18 -3.31 18.06 16.67
N LYS A 19 -2.07 17.93 17.11
CA LYS A 19 -0.90 18.42 16.37
C LYS A 19 -0.63 17.58 15.11
N THR A 20 -0.73 16.26 15.21
CA THR A 20 -0.59 15.39 14.03
C THR A 20 -1.68 15.67 13.01
N THR A 21 -2.93 15.79 13.47
CA THR A 21 -4.07 16.13 12.61
C THR A 21 -3.87 17.48 11.90
N GLU A 22 -3.41 18.52 12.61
CA GLU A 22 -3.16 19.84 11.99
C GLU A 22 -2.03 19.76 10.96
N ILE A 23 -0.93 19.05 11.25
CA ILE A 23 0.17 18.86 10.32
C ILE A 23 -0.32 18.16 9.05
N VAL A 24 -1.04 17.05 9.18
CA VAL A 24 -1.57 16.27 8.05
C VAL A 24 -2.52 17.14 7.21
N LYS A 25 -3.47 17.85 7.84
CA LYS A 25 -4.38 18.77 7.15
C LYS A 25 -3.66 19.83 6.34
N ASN A 26 -2.59 20.41 6.88
CA ASN A 26 -1.81 21.44 6.17
C ASN A 26 -1.06 20.85 4.97
N LEU A 27 -0.45 19.67 5.14
CA LEU A 27 0.21 18.97 4.03
C LEU A 27 -0.77 18.57 2.93
N LEU A 28 -1.96 18.06 3.30
CA LEU A 28 -3.00 17.71 2.33
C LEU A 28 -3.49 18.94 1.55
N LYS A 29 -3.68 20.09 2.20
CA LYS A 29 -4.03 21.35 1.51
C LYS A 29 -2.93 21.79 0.54
N GLU A 30 -1.66 21.70 0.92
CA GLU A 30 -0.54 22.01 0.04
C GLU A 30 -0.55 21.10 -1.20
N ILE A 31 -0.78 19.79 -1.00
CA ILE A 31 -0.86 18.82 -2.09
C ILE A 31 -2.12 19.03 -2.95
N GLU A 32 -3.25 19.40 -2.36
CA GLU A 32 -4.47 19.70 -3.10
C GLU A 32 -4.28 20.87 -4.09
N ILE A 33 -3.53 21.88 -3.71
CA ILE A 33 -3.24 23.07 -4.52
C ILE A 33 -2.18 22.77 -5.57
N SER A 34 -1.03 22.24 -5.17
CA SER A 34 0.18 22.13 -6.00
C SER A 34 0.43 20.71 -6.53
N LYS A 35 -0.47 19.74 -6.24
CA LYS A 35 -0.47 18.39 -6.82
C LYS A 35 0.90 17.70 -6.72
N GLU A 36 1.42 17.27 -7.87
CA GLU A 36 2.68 16.53 -7.99
C GLU A 36 3.89 17.34 -7.49
N GLU A 37 3.90 18.66 -7.74
CA GLU A 37 4.97 19.55 -7.30
C GLU A 37 5.11 19.59 -5.79
N ALA A 38 3.97 19.63 -5.07
CA ALA A 38 3.96 19.54 -3.61
C ALA A 38 4.51 18.18 -3.12
N CYS A 39 4.08 17.08 -3.72
CA CYS A 39 4.59 15.75 -3.37
C CYS A 39 6.11 15.67 -3.55
N ILE A 40 6.64 16.17 -4.66
CA ILE A 40 8.09 16.20 -4.94
C ILE A 40 8.82 17.07 -3.91
N SER A 41 8.32 18.28 -3.65
CA SER A 41 8.92 19.21 -2.69
C SER A 41 8.95 18.62 -1.26
N LEU A 42 7.85 18.02 -0.83
CA LEU A 42 7.75 17.40 0.48
C LEU A 42 8.65 16.17 0.61
N THR A 43 8.76 15.35 -0.44
CA THR A 43 9.68 14.20 -0.47
C THR A 43 11.13 14.66 -0.39
N LYS A 44 11.49 15.71 -1.10
CA LYS A 44 12.83 16.32 -0.98
C LYS A 44 13.09 16.85 0.42
N LYS A 45 12.09 17.47 1.05
CA LYS A 45 12.19 18.05 2.40
C LYS A 45 12.31 16.98 3.49
N PHE A 46 11.49 15.92 3.45
CA PHE A 46 11.39 14.95 4.52
C PHE A 46 12.28 13.72 4.33
N ASP A 47 12.36 13.22 3.10
CA ASP A 47 13.10 12.01 2.77
C ASP A 47 14.47 12.31 2.14
N LYS A 48 14.78 13.61 1.86
CA LYS A 48 15.99 14.08 1.18
C LYS A 48 16.20 13.39 -0.15
N TYR A 49 15.12 13.11 -0.84
CA TYR A 49 15.12 12.45 -2.14
C TYR A 49 14.65 13.41 -3.24
N ASP A 50 15.44 13.52 -4.29
CA ASP A 50 15.21 14.40 -5.45
C ASP A 50 15.26 13.65 -6.79
N GLY A 51 15.20 12.31 -6.74
CA GLY A 51 15.13 11.47 -7.93
C GLY A 51 13.69 11.27 -8.44
N ASP A 52 13.56 10.37 -9.41
CA ASP A 52 12.28 10.06 -10.04
C ASP A 52 11.27 9.48 -9.05
N ILE A 53 10.07 10.06 -9.03
CA ILE A 53 8.98 9.59 -8.17
C ILE A 53 8.44 8.25 -8.67
N VAL A 54 8.24 8.11 -9.96
CA VAL A 54 7.79 6.83 -10.55
C VAL A 54 9.01 5.96 -10.83
N VAL A 55 9.03 4.77 -10.27
CA VAL A 55 10.11 3.80 -10.55
C VAL A 55 10.00 3.31 -11.98
N SER A 56 11.04 3.57 -12.78
CA SER A 56 11.05 3.18 -14.18
C SER A 56 11.24 1.66 -14.37
N LYS A 57 10.81 1.14 -15.51
CA LYS A 57 10.99 -0.27 -15.87
C LYS A 57 12.47 -0.65 -15.94
N GLU A 58 13.30 0.25 -16.44
CA GLU A 58 14.75 0.07 -16.50
C GLU A 58 15.35 -0.08 -15.09
N ARG A 59 14.85 0.73 -14.14
CA ARG A 59 15.27 0.61 -12.73
C ARG A 59 14.85 -0.72 -12.12
N ILE A 60 13.63 -1.18 -12.41
CA ILE A 60 13.14 -2.49 -11.94
C ILE A 60 14.01 -3.62 -12.50
N GLU A 61 14.30 -3.62 -13.81
CA GLU A 61 15.14 -4.63 -14.43
C GLU A 61 16.58 -4.61 -13.89
N LYS A 62 17.14 -3.43 -13.65
CA LYS A 62 18.44 -3.31 -12.99
C LYS A 62 18.43 -3.95 -11.60
N ILE A 63 17.40 -3.67 -10.79
CA ILE A 63 17.25 -4.28 -9.46
C ILE A 63 17.12 -5.79 -9.54
N LYS A 64 16.36 -6.32 -10.51
CA LYS A 64 16.24 -7.76 -10.73
C LYS A 64 17.59 -8.42 -11.00
N ASN A 65 18.50 -7.74 -11.65
CA ASN A 65 19.82 -8.26 -11.94
C ASN A 65 20.80 -8.14 -10.76
N GLU A 66 20.68 -7.08 -9.95
CA GLU A 66 21.61 -6.75 -8.86
C GLU A 66 21.24 -7.44 -7.53
N LEU A 67 19.95 -7.76 -7.30
CA LEU A 67 19.51 -8.38 -6.07
C LEU A 67 20.05 -9.82 -5.97
N ASP A 68 20.57 -10.18 -4.80
CA ASP A 68 21.13 -11.50 -4.58
C ASP A 68 20.08 -12.62 -4.68
N GLN A 69 20.50 -13.80 -5.12
CA GLN A 69 19.58 -14.90 -5.40
C GLN A 69 18.87 -15.40 -4.14
N LYS A 70 19.56 -15.43 -3.01
CA LYS A 70 18.94 -15.87 -1.75
C LYS A 70 17.76 -14.97 -1.36
N THR A 71 17.93 -13.66 -1.45
CA THR A 71 16.84 -12.70 -1.17
C THR A 71 15.67 -12.91 -2.13
N LYS A 72 15.92 -13.15 -3.41
CA LYS A 72 14.86 -13.45 -4.38
C LYS A 72 14.12 -14.73 -4.04
N ASP A 73 14.83 -15.79 -3.68
CA ASP A 73 14.25 -17.08 -3.33
C ASP A 73 13.37 -16.96 -2.06
N ASP A 74 13.83 -16.22 -1.04
CA ASP A 74 13.07 -15.96 0.18
C ASP A 74 11.79 -15.14 -0.09
N ILE A 75 11.86 -14.17 -0.99
CA ILE A 75 10.70 -13.37 -1.42
C ILE A 75 9.72 -14.25 -2.21
N GLN A 76 10.20 -15.01 -3.17
CA GLN A 76 9.39 -15.92 -3.97
C GLN A 76 8.66 -16.93 -3.08
N PHE A 77 9.38 -17.52 -2.14
CA PHE A 77 8.82 -18.45 -1.15
C PHE A 77 7.67 -17.83 -0.35
N SER A 78 7.83 -16.58 0.08
CA SER A 78 6.79 -15.86 0.83
C SER A 78 5.60 -15.52 -0.05
N HIS A 79 5.86 -15.02 -1.27
CA HIS A 79 4.83 -14.68 -2.25
C HIS A 79 3.92 -15.86 -2.57
N GLU A 80 4.51 -17.03 -2.89
CA GLU A 80 3.74 -18.22 -3.25
C GLU A 80 2.78 -18.66 -2.13
N ARG A 81 3.20 -18.56 -0.87
CA ARG A 81 2.36 -18.94 0.29
C ARG A 81 1.22 -17.97 0.51
N VAL A 82 1.51 -16.67 0.47
CA VAL A 82 0.48 -15.64 0.61
C VAL A 82 -0.51 -15.74 -0.54
N ARG A 83 -0.04 -15.91 -1.76
CA ARG A 83 -0.89 -16.08 -2.94
C ARG A 83 -1.80 -17.29 -2.81
N LYS A 84 -1.24 -18.47 -2.49
CA LYS A 84 -2.01 -19.69 -2.31
C LYS A 84 -3.08 -19.55 -1.22
N PHE A 85 -2.74 -18.87 -0.13
CA PHE A 85 -3.70 -18.63 0.95
C PHE A 85 -4.80 -17.65 0.53
N ALA A 86 -4.45 -16.55 -0.14
CA ALA A 86 -5.41 -15.58 -0.64
C ALA A 86 -6.36 -16.20 -1.69
N GLU A 87 -5.86 -17.05 -2.59
CA GLU A 87 -6.68 -17.80 -3.56
C GLU A 87 -7.66 -18.75 -2.84
N ALA A 88 -7.22 -19.41 -1.78
CA ALA A 88 -8.09 -20.26 -0.96
C ALA A 88 -9.15 -19.44 -0.21
N GLN A 89 -8.79 -18.27 0.31
CA GLN A 89 -9.75 -17.36 0.94
C GLN A 89 -10.80 -16.89 -0.07
N LEU A 90 -10.38 -16.41 -1.24
CA LEU A 90 -11.29 -15.94 -2.29
C LEU A 90 -12.29 -17.03 -2.69
N LYS A 91 -11.81 -18.27 -2.86
CA LYS A 91 -12.67 -19.42 -3.18
C LYS A 91 -13.73 -19.70 -2.10
N ASN A 92 -13.44 -19.38 -0.83
CA ASN A 92 -14.33 -19.63 0.31
C ASN A 92 -15.18 -18.41 0.72
N TYR A 93 -14.94 -17.23 0.13
CA TYR A 93 -15.74 -16.02 0.41
C TYR A 93 -17.18 -16.11 -0.14
N GLY A 94 -17.49 -17.18 -0.85
CA GLY A 94 -18.76 -17.40 -1.52
C GLY A 94 -18.67 -17.05 -2.99
N GLN A 95 -19.61 -17.58 -3.73
CA GLN A 95 -19.79 -17.28 -5.16
C GLN A 95 -20.93 -16.29 -5.33
N ASP A 96 -20.97 -15.63 -6.46
CA ASP A 96 -22.16 -14.91 -6.88
C ASP A 96 -23.34 -15.88 -6.88
N PHE A 97 -24.45 -15.48 -6.28
CA PHE A 97 -25.67 -16.26 -6.33
C PHE A 97 -26.88 -15.36 -6.46
N GLU A 98 -27.93 -15.90 -7.03
CA GLU A 98 -29.24 -15.29 -7.11
C GLU A 98 -30.29 -16.36 -6.82
N VAL A 99 -31.32 -16.03 -6.04
CA VAL A 99 -32.41 -16.89 -5.67
C VAL A 99 -33.75 -16.16 -5.84
N GLU A 100 -34.72 -16.83 -6.43
CA GLU A 100 -36.07 -16.34 -6.50
C GLU A 100 -36.79 -16.59 -5.16
N LEU A 101 -37.18 -15.51 -4.49
CA LEU A 101 -37.87 -15.54 -3.18
C LEU A 101 -39.37 -15.69 -3.32
N SER A 102 -39.93 -15.17 -4.40
CA SER A 102 -41.33 -15.34 -4.84
C SER A 102 -41.40 -15.03 -6.35
N PRO A 103 -42.45 -15.38 -7.05
CA PRO A 103 -42.55 -15.16 -8.49
C PRO A 103 -42.20 -13.74 -8.91
N GLY A 104 -41.09 -13.58 -9.65
CA GLY A 104 -40.55 -12.30 -10.14
C GLY A 104 -39.75 -11.49 -9.12
N LEU A 105 -39.53 -11.98 -7.89
CA LEU A 105 -38.70 -11.33 -6.86
C LEU A 105 -37.41 -12.12 -6.64
N TYR A 106 -36.30 -11.54 -7.05
CA TYR A 106 -34.96 -12.12 -6.94
C TYR A 106 -34.10 -11.37 -5.92
N ALA A 107 -33.32 -12.10 -5.16
CA ALA A 107 -32.28 -11.56 -4.28
C ALA A 107 -30.97 -12.33 -4.48
N GLY A 108 -29.85 -11.65 -4.40
CA GLY A 108 -28.54 -12.26 -4.63
C GLY A 108 -27.38 -11.51 -4.01
N GLN A 109 -26.22 -12.06 -4.18
CA GLN A 109 -24.94 -11.48 -3.79
C GLN A 109 -23.99 -11.51 -4.97
N LYS A 110 -23.23 -10.42 -5.15
CA LYS A 110 -22.21 -10.30 -6.18
C LYS A 110 -20.92 -9.79 -5.57
N LEU A 111 -19.81 -10.45 -5.88
CA LEU A 111 -18.47 -10.02 -5.50
C LEU A 111 -17.90 -9.14 -6.61
N ILE A 112 -17.67 -7.87 -6.28
CA ILE A 112 -17.13 -6.89 -7.23
C ILE A 112 -15.80 -6.38 -6.68
N PRO A 113 -14.66 -6.66 -7.36
CA PRO A 113 -13.38 -6.08 -6.96
C PRO A 113 -13.39 -4.56 -7.16
N VAL A 114 -12.68 -3.84 -6.32
CA VAL A 114 -12.37 -2.42 -6.56
C VAL A 114 -11.52 -2.26 -7.81
N ASN A 115 -11.56 -1.09 -8.46
CA ASN A 115 -10.78 -0.89 -9.68
C ASN A 115 -9.30 -0.62 -9.39
N THR A 116 -9.01 0.15 -8.34
CA THR A 116 -7.67 0.61 -8.01
C THR A 116 -7.37 0.44 -6.53
N ALA A 117 -6.28 -0.22 -6.20
CA ALA A 117 -5.76 -0.34 -4.84
C ALA A 117 -4.43 0.38 -4.70
N GLY A 118 -4.31 1.22 -3.67
CA GLY A 118 -3.06 1.81 -3.22
C GLY A 118 -2.45 1.00 -2.08
N CYS A 119 -1.26 0.45 -2.29
CA CYS A 119 -0.53 -0.37 -1.32
C CYS A 119 0.61 0.46 -0.71
N TYR A 120 0.43 0.90 0.54
CA TYR A 120 1.48 1.60 1.27
C TYR A 120 2.42 0.60 1.93
N ILE A 121 3.70 0.67 1.57
CA ILE A 121 4.75 -0.24 2.07
C ILE A 121 5.72 0.58 2.92
N PRO A 122 5.77 0.38 4.25
CA PRO A 122 6.68 1.14 5.08
C PRO A 122 8.14 0.96 4.64
N GLY A 123 8.85 2.08 4.65
CA GLY A 123 10.31 2.14 4.55
C GLY A 123 10.91 2.51 5.90
N GLY A 124 12.18 2.87 5.93
CA GLY A 124 12.85 3.37 7.11
C GLY A 124 13.93 2.43 7.62
N ARG A 125 13.85 1.94 8.87
CA ARG A 125 14.91 1.12 9.46
C ARG A 125 15.13 -0.21 8.74
N TYR A 126 14.06 -0.82 8.26
CA TYR A 126 14.08 -2.13 7.60
C TYR A 126 13.26 -2.09 6.31
N ALA A 127 13.59 -2.96 5.36
CA ALA A 127 12.76 -3.20 4.19
C ALA A 127 11.56 -4.07 4.60
N HIS A 128 10.35 -3.50 4.55
CA HIS A 128 9.12 -4.21 4.90
C HIS A 128 8.61 -5.07 3.74
N ILE A 129 9.42 -6.05 3.32
CA ILE A 129 9.11 -6.98 2.21
C ILE A 129 7.78 -7.68 2.45
N ALA A 130 7.53 -8.15 3.68
CA ALA A 130 6.28 -8.82 4.02
C ALA A 130 5.04 -7.95 3.76
N SER A 131 5.11 -6.64 4.02
CA SER A 131 4.01 -5.71 3.72
C SER A 131 3.73 -5.61 2.22
N ALA A 132 4.78 -5.59 1.39
CA ALA A 132 4.64 -5.62 -0.07
C ALA A 132 3.98 -6.92 -0.54
N VAL A 133 4.48 -8.06 -0.07
CA VAL A 133 3.89 -9.38 -0.40
C VAL A 133 2.42 -9.42 -0.01
N MET A 134 2.09 -9.04 1.22
CA MET A 134 0.72 -9.19 1.74
C MET A 134 -0.27 -8.24 1.08
N SER A 135 0.09 -6.99 0.83
CA SER A 135 -0.84 -6.00 0.26
C SER A 135 -1.01 -6.18 -1.26
N VAL A 136 0.10 -6.27 -2.00
CA VAL A 136 0.06 -6.34 -3.47
C VAL A 136 -0.48 -7.69 -3.95
N THR A 137 -0.02 -8.80 -3.35
CA THR A 137 -0.49 -10.15 -3.75
C THR A 137 -1.99 -10.32 -3.51
N THR A 138 -2.49 -9.88 -2.35
CA THR A 138 -3.92 -10.01 -2.04
C THR A 138 -4.79 -9.14 -2.94
N ALA A 139 -4.35 -7.92 -3.26
CA ALA A 139 -5.03 -7.08 -4.25
C ALA A 139 -5.07 -7.75 -5.64
N LYS A 140 -3.96 -8.36 -6.07
CA LYS A 140 -3.89 -9.07 -7.36
C LYS A 140 -4.81 -10.28 -7.40
N VAL A 141 -4.83 -11.09 -6.35
CA VAL A 141 -5.72 -12.26 -6.23
C VAL A 141 -7.19 -11.84 -6.17
N ALA A 142 -7.50 -10.71 -5.53
CA ALA A 142 -8.86 -10.16 -5.48
C ALA A 142 -9.35 -9.64 -6.83
N GLY A 143 -8.51 -9.60 -7.88
CA GLY A 143 -8.91 -9.16 -9.21
C GLY A 143 -8.87 -7.64 -9.42
N VAL A 144 -8.16 -6.91 -8.55
CA VAL A 144 -7.96 -5.45 -8.71
C VAL A 144 -7.19 -5.19 -10.00
N LYS A 145 -7.68 -4.24 -10.81
CA LYS A 145 -7.11 -3.95 -12.13
C LYS A 145 -5.86 -3.09 -12.07
N ASN A 146 -5.84 -2.11 -11.18
CA ASN A 146 -4.74 -1.16 -11.03
C ASN A 146 -4.19 -1.24 -9.60
N ILE A 147 -2.94 -1.61 -9.45
CA ILE A 147 -2.29 -1.75 -8.15
C ILE A 147 -1.10 -0.81 -8.09
N ILE A 148 -1.22 0.20 -7.23
CA ILE A 148 -0.18 1.22 -7.03
C ILE A 148 0.52 0.90 -5.72
N ALA A 149 1.80 0.60 -5.76
CA ALA A 149 2.63 0.44 -4.56
C ALA A 149 3.38 1.74 -4.27
N CYS A 150 3.46 2.16 -3.01
CA CYS A 150 4.32 3.28 -2.66
C CYS A 150 5.16 2.95 -1.42
N SER A 151 6.40 3.44 -1.40
CA SER A 151 7.31 3.25 -0.28
C SER A 151 8.22 4.47 -0.12
N PRO A 152 8.50 4.89 1.15
CA PRO A 152 9.40 6.00 1.40
C PRO A 152 10.77 5.77 0.76
N PRO A 153 11.28 6.75 0.01
CA PRO A 153 12.62 6.67 -0.56
C PRO A 153 13.68 6.95 0.50
N LYS A 154 14.90 6.52 0.19
CA LYS A 154 16.12 6.94 0.90
C LYS A 154 16.94 7.85 0.01
N GLU A 155 17.66 8.78 0.62
CA GLU A 155 18.55 9.73 -0.05
C GLU A 155 19.43 9.03 -1.11
N GLY A 156 19.38 9.52 -2.35
CA GLY A 156 20.18 9.02 -3.46
C GLY A 156 19.84 7.62 -3.98
N VAL A 157 18.88 6.90 -3.35
CA VAL A 157 18.60 5.49 -3.70
C VAL A 157 17.17 5.29 -4.21
N GLY A 158 16.20 6.01 -3.64
CA GLY A 158 14.77 5.73 -3.79
C GLY A 158 14.26 4.69 -2.81
N ALA A 159 13.14 4.07 -3.07
CA ALA A 159 12.62 2.97 -2.25
C ALA A 159 13.61 1.79 -2.26
N HIS A 160 13.56 1.00 -1.18
CA HIS A 160 14.52 -0.10 -1.02
C HIS A 160 14.43 -1.12 -2.17
N PRO A 161 15.54 -1.53 -2.81
CA PRO A 161 15.53 -2.43 -3.97
C PRO A 161 14.71 -3.71 -3.78
N ALA A 162 14.81 -4.34 -2.61
CA ALA A 162 14.02 -5.54 -2.31
C ALA A 162 12.51 -5.25 -2.23
N ILE A 163 12.08 -4.04 -1.82
CA ILE A 163 10.67 -3.64 -1.83
C ILE A 163 10.20 -3.45 -3.27
N ILE A 164 10.99 -2.77 -4.12
CA ILE A 164 10.68 -2.56 -5.53
C ILE A 164 10.55 -3.92 -6.25
N TYR A 165 11.54 -4.79 -6.06
CA TYR A 165 11.50 -6.15 -6.61
C TYR A 165 10.25 -6.92 -6.18
N THR A 166 9.93 -6.86 -4.88
CA THR A 166 8.77 -7.57 -4.33
C THR A 166 7.46 -7.03 -4.87
N ALA A 167 7.30 -5.71 -4.93
CA ALA A 167 6.09 -5.09 -5.46
C ALA A 167 5.85 -5.46 -6.93
N ASP A 168 6.91 -5.44 -7.75
CA ASP A 168 6.84 -5.86 -9.15
C ASP A 168 6.52 -7.35 -9.28
N LEU A 169 7.21 -8.23 -8.54
CA LEU A 169 6.96 -9.67 -8.52
C LEU A 169 5.51 -10.01 -8.13
N CYS A 170 4.96 -9.31 -7.16
CA CYS A 170 3.59 -9.50 -6.66
C CYS A 170 2.53 -8.93 -7.61
N GLY A 171 2.92 -8.12 -8.60
CA GLY A 171 2.07 -7.61 -9.66
C GLY A 171 1.57 -6.19 -9.45
N ALA A 172 2.34 -5.31 -8.82
CA ALA A 172 2.08 -3.88 -8.83
C ALA A 172 2.26 -3.32 -10.24
N ASP A 173 1.32 -2.49 -10.69
CA ASP A 173 1.36 -1.87 -12.02
C ASP A 173 2.24 -0.61 -12.02
N VAL A 174 2.29 0.09 -10.88
CA VAL A 174 3.12 1.27 -10.66
C VAL A 174 3.74 1.24 -9.28
N ILE A 175 4.99 1.67 -9.17
CA ILE A 175 5.71 1.80 -7.91
C ILE A 175 6.17 3.26 -7.75
N LEU A 176 5.83 3.87 -6.61
CA LEU A 176 6.16 5.26 -6.30
C LEU A 176 7.20 5.35 -5.18
N ASN A 177 8.21 6.17 -5.41
CA ASN A 177 9.21 6.61 -4.42
C ASN A 177 8.63 7.74 -3.57
N LEU A 178 7.59 7.45 -2.79
CA LEU A 178 6.91 8.40 -1.92
C LEU A 178 6.65 7.79 -0.55
N GLY A 179 6.77 8.60 0.49
CA GLY A 179 6.50 8.22 1.87
C GLY A 179 5.46 9.11 2.54
N GLY A 180 4.96 8.69 3.69
CA GLY A 180 4.08 9.51 4.54
C GLY A 180 2.84 10.04 3.83
N VAL A 181 2.44 11.25 4.21
CA VAL A 181 1.27 11.94 3.64
C VAL A 181 1.36 12.12 2.13
N PRO A 182 2.51 12.52 1.52
CA PRO A 182 2.65 12.60 0.06
C PRO A 182 2.33 11.29 -0.66
N GLY A 183 2.75 10.14 -0.13
CA GLY A 183 2.47 8.84 -0.73
C GLY A 183 0.98 8.49 -0.71
N ILE A 184 0.33 8.70 0.43
CA ILE A 184 -1.12 8.48 0.58
C ILE A 184 -1.90 9.41 -0.34
N ALA A 185 -1.60 10.72 -0.30
CA ALA A 185 -2.29 11.71 -1.11
C ALA A 185 -2.11 11.48 -2.62
N ALA A 186 -0.91 11.06 -3.05
CA ALA A 186 -0.64 10.76 -4.46
C ALA A 186 -1.51 9.60 -4.97
N MET A 187 -1.64 8.54 -4.20
CA MET A 187 -2.50 7.39 -4.55
C MET A 187 -3.98 7.78 -4.51
N THR A 188 -4.42 8.52 -3.48
CA THR A 188 -5.83 8.93 -3.32
C THR A 188 -6.28 9.88 -4.44
N ASN A 189 -5.44 10.82 -4.82
CA ASN A 189 -5.78 11.87 -5.80
C ASN A 189 -5.40 11.49 -7.25
N GLY A 190 -4.87 10.30 -7.49
CA GLY A 190 -4.49 9.86 -8.83
C GLY A 190 -3.36 10.68 -9.44
N LEU A 191 -2.35 11.04 -8.65
CA LEU A 191 -1.20 11.81 -9.14
C LEU A 191 -0.20 10.90 -9.87
N PHE A 192 0.75 11.51 -10.59
CA PHE A 192 1.76 10.82 -11.39
C PHE A 192 1.15 9.88 -12.45
N LYS A 193 0.08 10.34 -13.08
CA LYS A 193 -0.65 9.64 -14.15
C LYS A 193 -1.27 8.29 -13.72
N ASN A 194 -1.52 8.13 -12.42
CA ASN A 194 -2.22 6.96 -11.91
C ASN A 194 -3.73 7.25 -11.78
N PRO A 195 -4.60 6.25 -11.87
CA PRO A 195 -5.98 6.42 -11.44
C PRO A 195 -6.04 6.61 -9.92
N PRO A 196 -7.03 7.37 -9.40
CA PRO A 196 -7.22 7.48 -7.97
C PRO A 196 -7.56 6.11 -7.36
N ALA A 197 -7.01 5.84 -6.18
CA ALA A 197 -7.23 4.59 -5.49
C ALA A 197 -8.63 4.57 -4.84
N ASP A 198 -9.38 3.49 -5.06
CA ASP A 198 -10.66 3.23 -4.39
C ASP A 198 -10.45 2.76 -2.95
N ILE A 199 -9.32 2.13 -2.68
CA ILE A 199 -8.93 1.64 -1.36
C ILE A 199 -7.43 1.83 -1.13
N LEU A 200 -7.06 2.18 0.09
CA LEU A 200 -5.67 2.21 0.55
C LEU A 200 -5.45 1.13 1.60
N VAL A 201 -4.38 0.38 1.45
CA VAL A 201 -4.00 -0.69 2.39
C VAL A 201 -2.51 -0.59 2.73
N GLY A 202 -2.19 -0.88 3.97
CA GLY A 202 -0.80 -0.94 4.43
C GLY A 202 -0.64 -0.46 5.86
N PRO A 203 0.41 -0.90 6.56
CA PRO A 203 0.76 -0.38 7.88
C PRO A 203 1.48 0.96 7.74
N GLY A 204 1.19 1.88 8.65
CA GLY A 204 1.80 3.20 8.64
C GLY A 204 2.03 3.74 10.05
N ASN A 205 2.77 4.84 10.14
CA ASN A 205 2.87 5.61 11.37
C ASN A 205 1.63 6.52 11.55
N GLN A 206 1.59 7.29 12.64
CA GLN A 206 0.49 8.18 12.96
C GLN A 206 0.12 9.18 11.82
N PHE A 207 1.10 9.65 11.04
CA PHE A 207 0.85 10.58 9.93
C PHE A 207 0.25 9.88 8.68
N VAL A 208 0.47 8.58 8.55
CA VAL A 208 -0.10 7.77 7.47
C VAL A 208 -1.50 7.31 7.82
N ALA A 209 -1.77 7.11 9.12
CA ALA A 209 -3.05 6.63 9.62
C ALA A 209 -4.08 7.74 9.81
N GLU A 210 -3.64 9.02 10.01
CA GLU A 210 -4.48 10.20 10.10
C GLU A 210 -5.10 10.58 8.74
#